data_db70b744bcd6656e24b4216a3f0cadd4
#
_entry.id   db70b744bcd6656e24b4216a3f0cadd4
#
_cell.length_a   1.000
_cell.length_b   1.000
_cell.length_c   1.000
_cell.angle_alpha   90.00
_cell.angle_beta   90.00
_cell.angle_gamma   90.00
#
_symmetry.space_group_name_H-M   'P 1'
#
loop_
_entity.id
_entity.type
_entity.pdbx_description
1 polymer ?
#
loop_
_entity_poly.entity_id
_entity_poly.type
_entity_poly.pdbx_seq_one_letter_code
_entity_poly.pdbx_strand_id
1 'polypeptide(L)'
;MTLTLDMQEAALTGDLTKSVHYGELCHALEVEFKKESYDLIETAGEMLATYVLKHYPMVKHVSIMIKKPWAPILKSMDTVAIEINRGWHEAFIGLGTNMGDRHQNLTEAITAIKNIPGIEVLIQSTIIETEPWGYTDQDVFLNCVLKIRTTLPPHILMSLLLDIEQGLKRERTIHWGPRTIDLDILFYDNLVTDDPHVILPHPRIQDRSFVMESMVEIAPYFVHPLLNKRMIEILESLKNV
;
A
#
# COMPACT_ATOMS: atom_id res chain seq x y z
N MET A 1 11.61 17.90 -12.52
CA MET A 1 10.74 16.73 -12.34
C MET A 1 11.13 15.64 -13.31
N THR A 2 11.12 14.38 -12.87
CA THR A 2 11.36 13.18 -13.69
C THR A 2 10.18 12.22 -13.50
N LEU A 3 9.68 11.65 -14.61
CA LEU A 3 8.61 10.65 -14.58
C LEU A 3 9.15 9.31 -15.07
N THR A 4 8.74 8.23 -14.41
CA THR A 4 9.01 6.86 -14.86
C THR A 4 7.71 6.24 -15.33
N LEU A 5 7.63 5.90 -16.61
CA LEU A 5 6.48 5.25 -17.24
C LEU A 5 6.96 4.35 -18.38
N ASP A 6 6.10 3.43 -18.80
CA ASP A 6 6.33 2.66 -20.02
C ASP A 6 5.87 3.47 -21.23
N MET A 7 6.79 3.75 -22.14
CA MET A 7 6.53 4.50 -23.37
C MET A 7 6.63 3.64 -24.64
N GLN A 8 6.73 2.30 -24.51
CA GLN A 8 6.95 1.42 -25.65
C GLN A 8 5.81 1.54 -26.67
N GLU A 9 4.56 1.51 -26.21
CA GLU A 9 3.40 1.62 -27.10
C GLU A 9 3.37 2.98 -27.83
N ALA A 10 3.59 4.08 -27.09
CA ALA A 10 3.67 5.41 -27.68
C ALA A 10 4.79 5.51 -28.73
N ALA A 11 5.97 4.95 -28.45
CA ALA A 11 7.11 4.96 -29.35
C ALA A 11 6.87 4.15 -30.64
N LEU A 12 6.17 3.02 -30.53
CA LEU A 12 5.88 2.15 -31.67
C LEU A 12 4.74 2.68 -32.56
N THR A 13 3.72 3.31 -31.96
CA THR A 13 2.51 3.74 -32.66
C THR A 13 2.51 5.21 -33.07
N GLY A 14 3.34 6.04 -32.43
CA GLY A 14 3.29 7.50 -32.53
C GLY A 14 2.05 8.12 -31.86
N ASP A 15 1.30 7.36 -31.08
CA ASP A 15 0.10 7.82 -30.39
C ASP A 15 0.47 8.54 -29.07
N LEU A 16 0.31 9.87 -29.07
CA LEU A 16 0.62 10.71 -27.93
C LEU A 16 -0.32 10.44 -26.72
N THR A 17 -1.47 9.83 -26.92
CA THR A 17 -2.39 9.47 -25.81
C THR A 17 -1.84 8.36 -24.92
N LYS A 18 -0.82 7.62 -25.43
CA LYS A 18 -0.09 6.56 -24.71
C LYS A 18 1.14 7.10 -23.96
N SER A 19 1.31 8.42 -23.88
CA SER A 19 2.37 9.08 -23.15
C SER A 19 1.83 10.27 -22.36
N VAL A 20 2.68 10.88 -21.55
CA VAL A 20 2.32 12.11 -20.82
C VAL A 20 2.56 13.32 -21.72
N HIS A 21 1.51 14.12 -21.95
CA HIS A 21 1.65 15.40 -22.62
C HIS A 21 2.32 16.41 -21.67
N TYR A 22 3.64 16.55 -21.76
CA TYR A 22 4.43 17.36 -20.81
C TYR A 22 4.00 18.84 -20.76
N GLY A 23 3.49 19.43 -21.85
CA GLY A 23 2.97 20.80 -21.87
C GLY A 23 1.73 20.97 -20.99
N GLU A 24 0.76 20.05 -21.11
CA GLU A 24 -0.45 20.02 -20.27
C GLU A 24 -0.10 19.74 -18.83
N LEU A 25 0.79 18.78 -18.58
CA LEU A 25 1.26 18.48 -17.23
C LEU A 25 1.92 19.69 -16.56
N CYS A 26 2.82 20.40 -17.26
CA CYS A 26 3.47 21.60 -16.71
C CYS A 26 2.45 22.67 -16.35
N HIS A 27 1.46 22.91 -17.22
CA HIS A 27 0.38 23.86 -16.94
C HIS A 27 -0.48 23.42 -15.74
N ALA A 28 -0.86 22.16 -15.69
CA ALA A 28 -1.65 21.62 -14.59
C ALA A 28 -0.92 21.72 -13.23
N LEU A 29 0.39 21.41 -13.22
CA LEU A 29 1.20 21.54 -12.00
C LEU A 29 1.39 23.01 -11.58
N GLU A 30 1.50 23.93 -12.52
CA GLU A 30 1.56 25.36 -12.21
C GLU A 30 0.24 25.84 -11.56
N VAL A 31 -0.89 25.44 -12.13
CA VAL A 31 -2.22 25.75 -11.57
C VAL A 31 -2.36 25.14 -10.18
N GLU A 32 -2.00 23.88 -10.00
CA GLU A 32 -2.10 23.19 -8.71
C GLU A 32 -1.21 23.83 -7.65
N PHE A 33 0.04 24.15 -7.99
CA PHE A 33 0.98 24.79 -7.08
C PHE A 33 0.53 26.18 -6.60
N LYS A 34 -0.21 26.91 -7.45
CA LYS A 34 -0.70 28.27 -7.14
C LYS A 34 -2.01 28.31 -6.35
N LYS A 35 -2.66 27.18 -6.08
CA LYS A 35 -3.95 27.16 -5.38
C LYS A 35 -3.85 27.64 -3.94
N GLU A 36 -2.72 27.40 -3.30
CA GLU A 36 -2.51 27.77 -1.90
C GLU A 36 -1.04 28.12 -1.62
N SER A 37 -0.80 28.65 -0.41
CA SER A 37 0.54 28.91 0.10
C SER A 37 0.96 27.77 1.01
N TYR A 38 2.19 27.32 0.86
CA TYR A 38 2.76 26.21 1.63
C TYR A 38 3.78 26.73 2.64
N ASP A 39 3.64 26.36 3.89
CA ASP A 39 4.62 26.69 4.94
C ASP A 39 5.96 25.95 4.71
N LEU A 40 5.88 24.75 4.16
CA LEU A 40 7.03 23.88 3.85
C LEU A 40 7.07 23.57 2.35
N ILE A 41 8.27 23.66 1.76
CA ILE A 41 8.49 23.24 0.37
C ILE A 41 8.30 21.72 0.20
N GLU A 42 8.49 20.95 1.27
CA GLU A 42 8.23 19.52 1.36
C GLU A 42 6.73 19.21 1.11
N THR A 43 5.84 19.97 1.74
CA THR A 43 4.38 19.83 1.54
C THR A 43 3.99 20.11 0.10
N ALA A 44 4.55 21.15 -0.50
CA ALA A 44 4.33 21.48 -1.90
C ALA A 44 4.80 20.34 -2.83
N GLY A 45 5.97 19.76 -2.56
CA GLY A 45 6.51 18.64 -3.33
C GLY A 45 5.64 17.40 -3.22
N GLU A 46 5.17 17.07 -2.02
CA GLU A 46 4.28 15.93 -1.77
C GLU A 46 2.95 16.07 -2.52
N MET A 47 2.34 17.26 -2.45
CA MET A 47 1.10 17.56 -3.16
C MET A 47 1.25 17.40 -4.67
N LEU A 48 2.32 17.95 -5.25
CA LEU A 48 2.58 17.83 -6.69
C LEU A 48 2.83 16.38 -7.11
N ALA A 49 3.58 15.60 -6.32
CA ALA A 49 3.84 14.19 -6.59
C ALA A 49 2.53 13.38 -6.54
N THR A 50 1.71 13.59 -5.52
CA THR A 50 0.40 12.97 -5.38
C THR A 50 -0.53 13.34 -6.54
N TYR A 51 -0.53 14.62 -6.96
CA TYR A 51 -1.30 15.07 -8.11
C TYR A 51 -0.92 14.30 -9.38
N VAL A 52 0.38 14.17 -9.66
CA VAL A 52 0.87 13.44 -10.85
C VAL A 52 0.41 11.99 -10.82
N LEU A 53 0.66 11.27 -9.72
CA LEU A 53 0.32 9.86 -9.62
C LEU A 53 -1.19 9.60 -9.72
N LYS A 54 -2.01 10.54 -9.21
CA LYS A 54 -3.47 10.43 -9.26
C LYS A 54 -4.05 10.71 -10.65
N HIS A 55 -3.52 11.72 -11.37
CA HIS A 55 -4.12 12.18 -12.64
C HIS A 55 -3.45 11.58 -13.87
N TYR A 56 -2.28 10.97 -13.72
CA TYR A 56 -1.53 10.32 -14.79
C TYR A 56 -1.26 8.86 -14.44
N PRO A 57 -2.27 7.96 -14.53
CA PRO A 57 -2.18 6.58 -14.03
C PRO A 57 -1.11 5.74 -14.73
N MET A 58 -0.60 6.17 -15.89
CA MET A 58 0.53 5.55 -16.58
C MET A 58 1.89 5.83 -15.91
N VAL A 59 1.96 6.85 -15.05
CA VAL A 59 3.19 7.19 -14.33
C VAL A 59 3.35 6.23 -13.15
N LYS A 60 4.43 5.47 -13.14
CA LYS A 60 4.78 4.53 -12.07
C LYS A 60 5.49 5.22 -10.91
N HIS A 61 6.45 6.12 -11.24
CA HIS A 61 7.21 6.89 -10.26
C HIS A 61 7.39 8.33 -10.74
N VAL A 62 7.46 9.24 -9.78
CA VAL A 62 7.73 10.66 -9.97
C VAL A 62 8.81 11.13 -9.00
N SER A 63 9.82 11.82 -9.53
CA SER A 63 10.81 12.58 -8.76
C SER A 63 10.59 14.06 -8.99
N ILE A 64 10.38 14.81 -7.92
CA ILE A 64 10.15 16.27 -7.97
C ILE A 64 11.21 16.96 -7.13
N MET A 65 11.97 17.85 -7.78
CA MET A 65 12.89 18.75 -7.10
C MET A 65 12.28 20.14 -7.02
N ILE A 66 12.12 20.66 -5.80
CA ILE A 66 11.71 22.05 -5.52
C ILE A 66 12.93 22.83 -5.06
N LYS A 67 13.18 23.96 -5.72
CA LYS A 67 14.26 24.88 -5.40
C LYS A 67 13.72 26.17 -4.82
N LYS A 68 14.31 26.65 -3.72
CA LYS A 68 14.03 27.93 -3.09
C LYS A 68 15.28 28.83 -3.20
N PRO A 69 15.42 29.60 -4.31
CA PRO A 69 16.65 30.37 -4.59
C PRO A 69 16.97 31.44 -3.54
N TRP A 70 15.94 32.01 -2.93
CA TRP A 70 16.08 33.10 -1.95
C TRP A 70 15.61 32.66 -0.58
N ALA A 71 16.15 31.55 -0.09
CA ALA A 71 15.89 31.15 1.29
C ALA A 71 16.42 32.22 2.26
N PRO A 72 15.66 32.59 3.31
CA PRO A 72 16.04 33.66 4.25
C PRO A 72 17.13 33.16 5.22
N ILE A 73 18.29 32.82 4.68
CA ILE A 73 19.44 32.32 5.43
C ILE A 73 20.57 33.34 5.29
N LEU A 74 21.08 33.84 6.41
CA LEU A 74 22.14 34.85 6.47
C LEU A 74 23.53 34.25 6.15
N LYS A 75 23.62 33.48 5.06
CA LYS A 75 24.86 32.87 4.55
C LYS A 75 24.86 32.87 3.04
N SER A 76 26.05 32.94 2.45
CA SER A 76 26.20 32.82 0.99
C SER A 76 25.85 31.39 0.58
N MET A 77 24.83 31.25 -0.26
CA MET A 77 24.39 30.00 -0.86
C MET A 77 23.59 30.26 -2.14
N ASP A 78 23.64 29.34 -3.08
CA ASP A 78 22.95 29.50 -4.35
C ASP A 78 21.45 29.19 -4.21
N THR A 79 21.11 28.12 -3.51
CA THR A 79 19.72 27.66 -3.34
C THR A 79 19.61 26.65 -2.20
N VAL A 80 18.39 26.56 -1.64
CA VAL A 80 17.95 25.40 -0.87
C VAL A 80 17.05 24.58 -1.77
N ALA A 81 17.20 23.29 -1.78
CA ALA A 81 16.38 22.37 -2.57
C ALA A 81 16.02 21.12 -1.78
N ILE A 82 14.86 20.57 -2.11
CA ILE A 82 14.44 19.24 -1.68
C ILE A 82 14.17 18.38 -2.91
N GLU A 83 14.30 17.08 -2.78
CA GLU A 83 13.87 16.11 -3.78
C GLU A 83 12.93 15.11 -3.14
N ILE A 84 11.75 14.93 -3.75
CA ILE A 84 10.72 13.99 -3.32
C ILE A 84 10.55 12.94 -4.41
N ASN A 85 10.65 11.69 -4.02
CA ASN A 85 10.45 10.52 -4.88
C ASN A 85 9.22 9.77 -4.38
N ARG A 86 8.21 9.61 -5.25
CA ARG A 86 6.98 8.88 -4.96
C ARG A 86 6.66 7.94 -6.10
N GLY A 87 5.95 6.87 -5.79
CA GLY A 87 5.53 5.87 -6.77
C GLY A 87 4.39 5.01 -6.24
N TRP A 88 3.88 4.18 -7.13
CA TRP A 88 2.96 3.13 -6.75
C TRP A 88 3.73 1.90 -6.28
N HIS A 89 3.32 1.37 -5.14
CA HIS A 89 3.82 0.15 -4.52
C HIS A 89 2.70 -0.89 -4.49
N GLU A 90 3.05 -2.16 -4.61
CA GLU A 90 2.13 -3.28 -4.46
C GLU A 90 2.20 -3.79 -3.03
N ALA A 91 1.03 -3.95 -2.38
CA ALA A 91 0.97 -4.53 -1.06
C ALA A 91 -0.16 -5.57 -0.94
N PHE A 92 0.00 -6.50 -0.01
CA PHE A 92 -1.01 -7.47 0.33
C PHE A 92 -1.43 -7.27 1.78
N ILE A 93 -2.74 -7.14 2.00
CA ILE A 93 -3.32 -6.93 3.33
C ILE A 93 -4.15 -8.16 3.67
N GLY A 94 -3.83 -8.78 4.81
CA GLY A 94 -4.65 -9.82 5.42
C GLY A 94 -5.74 -9.20 6.27
N LEU A 95 -6.97 -9.72 6.16
CA LEU A 95 -8.10 -9.33 6.97
C LEU A 95 -8.63 -10.57 7.69
N GLY A 96 -8.91 -10.44 9.00
CA GLY A 96 -9.46 -11.51 9.81
C GLY A 96 -10.47 -10.99 10.85
N THR A 97 -11.57 -11.71 11.07
CA THR A 97 -12.63 -11.36 12.04
C THR A 97 -13.30 -12.61 12.59
N ASN A 98 -13.62 -12.63 13.90
CA ASN A 98 -14.39 -13.71 14.50
C ASN A 98 -15.41 -13.23 15.55
N MET A 99 -15.71 -11.93 15.61
CA MET A 99 -16.69 -11.38 16.56
C MET A 99 -17.82 -10.65 15.83
N GLY A 100 -19.02 -10.73 16.40
CA GLY A 100 -20.20 -9.99 15.92
C GLY A 100 -20.62 -10.40 14.50
N ASP A 101 -21.07 -9.44 13.69
CA ASP A 101 -21.37 -9.69 12.29
C ASP A 101 -20.07 -9.67 11.47
N ARG A 102 -19.47 -10.86 11.34
CA ARG A 102 -18.18 -11.05 10.66
C ARG A 102 -18.18 -10.58 9.21
N HIS A 103 -19.27 -10.78 8.48
CA HIS A 103 -19.37 -10.33 7.08
C HIS A 103 -19.46 -8.81 6.98
N GLN A 104 -20.22 -8.19 7.86
CA GLN A 104 -20.32 -6.74 7.94
C GLN A 104 -18.97 -6.12 8.29
N ASN A 105 -18.27 -6.66 9.30
CA ASN A 105 -16.95 -6.19 9.73
C ASN A 105 -15.94 -6.19 8.57
N LEU A 106 -15.87 -7.27 7.76
CA LEU A 106 -15.02 -7.33 6.58
C LEU A 106 -15.43 -6.29 5.53
N THR A 107 -16.74 -6.14 5.28
CA THR A 107 -17.25 -5.19 4.29
C THR A 107 -16.92 -3.74 4.68
N GLU A 108 -17.11 -3.41 5.96
CA GLU A 108 -16.79 -2.07 6.49
C GLU A 108 -15.28 -1.79 6.43
N ALA A 109 -14.43 -2.76 6.82
CA ALA A 109 -12.99 -2.63 6.74
C ALA A 109 -12.50 -2.45 5.30
N ILE A 110 -12.98 -3.26 4.35
CA ILE A 110 -12.63 -3.15 2.93
C ILE A 110 -13.09 -1.79 2.37
N THR A 111 -14.26 -1.32 2.77
CA THR A 111 -14.79 -0.02 2.34
C THR A 111 -13.93 1.11 2.90
N ALA A 112 -13.54 1.02 4.18
CA ALA A 112 -12.65 2.00 4.80
C ALA A 112 -11.28 2.04 4.10
N ILE A 113 -10.68 0.88 3.80
CA ILE A 113 -9.41 0.79 3.07
C ILE A 113 -9.54 1.43 1.67
N LYS A 114 -10.62 1.16 0.92
CA LYS A 114 -10.86 1.75 -0.40
C LYS A 114 -10.98 3.28 -0.37
N ASN A 115 -11.41 3.84 0.75
CA ASN A 115 -11.58 5.28 0.91
C ASN A 115 -10.31 6.01 1.37
N ILE A 116 -9.21 5.29 1.67
CA ILE A 116 -7.94 5.93 2.01
C ILE A 116 -7.33 6.55 0.74
N PRO A 117 -7.03 7.86 0.73
CA PRO A 117 -6.33 8.48 -0.39
C PRO A 117 -4.97 7.81 -0.62
N GLY A 118 -4.67 7.51 -1.88
CA GLY A 118 -3.42 6.85 -2.25
C GLY A 118 -3.46 5.32 -2.14
N ILE A 119 -4.63 4.73 -1.97
CA ILE A 119 -4.83 3.28 -2.04
C ILE A 119 -5.83 2.96 -3.15
N GLU A 120 -5.51 1.92 -3.92
CA GLU A 120 -6.44 1.28 -4.86
C GLU A 120 -6.45 -0.23 -4.60
N VAL A 121 -7.63 -0.78 -4.31
CA VAL A 121 -7.83 -2.22 -4.17
C VAL A 121 -7.93 -2.83 -5.56
N LEU A 122 -6.96 -3.68 -5.91
CA LEU A 122 -6.86 -4.33 -7.22
C LEU A 122 -7.64 -5.64 -7.26
N ILE A 123 -7.44 -6.51 -6.26
CA ILE A 123 -8.03 -7.85 -6.19
C ILE A 123 -8.38 -8.15 -4.73
N GLN A 124 -9.47 -8.85 -4.52
CA GLN A 124 -9.86 -9.43 -3.23
C GLN A 124 -9.95 -10.96 -3.41
N SER A 125 -9.36 -11.72 -2.50
CA SER A 125 -9.56 -13.18 -2.47
C SER A 125 -10.98 -13.55 -2.02
N THR A 126 -11.36 -14.78 -2.24
CA THR A 126 -12.55 -15.38 -1.60
C THR A 126 -12.44 -15.26 -0.07
N ILE A 127 -13.57 -14.99 0.57
CA ILE A 127 -13.67 -15.02 2.03
C ILE A 127 -13.77 -16.50 2.44
N ILE A 128 -12.87 -16.94 3.30
CA ILE A 128 -12.82 -18.32 3.80
C ILE A 128 -13.05 -18.37 5.31
N GLU A 129 -13.73 -19.41 5.75
CA GLU A 129 -13.90 -19.71 7.18
C GLU A 129 -12.75 -20.61 7.65
N THR A 130 -12.16 -20.28 8.80
CA THR A 130 -10.99 -21.00 9.33
C THR A 130 -11.11 -21.21 10.83
N GLU A 131 -10.61 -22.35 11.31
CA GLU A 131 -10.46 -22.59 12.73
C GLU A 131 -9.47 -21.60 13.36
N PRO A 132 -9.67 -21.27 14.66
CA PRO A 132 -8.74 -20.40 15.38
C PRO A 132 -7.32 -20.99 15.42
N TRP A 133 -6.33 -20.13 15.17
CA TRP A 133 -4.92 -20.50 15.27
C TRP A 133 -4.32 -19.97 16.57
N GLY A 134 -3.73 -20.86 17.38
CA GLY A 134 -3.13 -20.54 18.69
C GLY A 134 -4.11 -20.69 19.85
N TYR A 135 -4.90 -19.68 20.21
CA TYR A 135 -5.95 -19.78 21.22
C TYR A 135 -7.22 -20.35 20.56
N THR A 136 -7.63 -21.56 20.97
CA THR A 136 -8.70 -22.34 20.31
C THR A 136 -10.08 -22.16 20.93
N ASP A 137 -10.18 -21.58 22.14
CA ASP A 137 -11.49 -21.34 22.83
C ASP A 137 -12.07 -20.00 22.33
N GLN A 138 -12.40 -19.95 21.05
CA GLN A 138 -13.03 -18.82 20.39
C GLN A 138 -13.72 -19.24 19.10
N ASP A 139 -14.60 -18.38 18.57
CA ASP A 139 -15.33 -18.64 17.34
C ASP A 139 -14.40 -18.69 16.12
N VAL A 140 -14.85 -19.42 15.09
CA VAL A 140 -14.19 -19.52 13.79
C VAL A 140 -14.06 -18.15 13.12
N PHE A 141 -12.95 -17.97 12.41
CA PHE A 141 -12.64 -16.71 11.71
C PHE A 141 -13.19 -16.71 10.29
N LEU A 142 -13.54 -15.52 9.81
CA LEU A 142 -13.59 -15.22 8.38
C LEU A 142 -12.33 -14.47 8.01
N ASN A 143 -11.62 -14.96 6.98
CA ASN A 143 -10.38 -14.39 6.51
C ASN A 143 -10.44 -14.11 5.00
N CYS A 144 -9.75 -13.07 4.55
CA CYS A 144 -9.46 -12.81 3.14
C CYS A 144 -8.16 -12.03 3.01
N VAL A 145 -7.66 -11.93 1.78
CA VAL A 145 -6.50 -11.11 1.43
C VAL A 145 -6.88 -10.12 0.34
N LEU A 146 -6.44 -8.87 0.50
CA LEU A 146 -6.53 -7.84 -0.53
C LEU A 146 -5.15 -7.65 -1.16
N LYS A 147 -5.12 -7.61 -2.48
CA LYS A 147 -4.02 -7.04 -3.25
C LYS A 147 -4.35 -5.58 -3.53
N ILE A 148 -3.49 -4.68 -3.11
CA ILE A 148 -3.64 -3.24 -3.32
C ILE A 148 -2.44 -2.67 -4.07
N ARG A 149 -2.61 -1.51 -4.70
CA ARG A 149 -1.51 -0.60 -4.96
C ARG A 149 -1.66 0.65 -4.11
N THR A 150 -0.54 1.21 -3.67
CA THR A 150 -0.54 2.35 -2.76
C THR A 150 0.63 3.29 -3.02
N THR A 151 0.45 4.58 -2.75
CA THR A 151 1.53 5.58 -2.71
C THR A 151 2.03 5.83 -1.29
N LEU A 152 1.43 5.19 -0.29
CA LEU A 152 1.75 5.38 1.12
C LEU A 152 2.93 4.50 1.53
N PRO A 153 3.91 5.00 2.28
CA PRO A 153 4.97 4.17 2.84
C PRO A 153 4.41 3.17 3.88
N PRO A 154 5.09 2.04 4.14
CA PRO A 154 4.57 0.94 4.94
C PRO A 154 4.12 1.35 6.36
N HIS A 155 4.89 2.21 7.04
CA HIS A 155 4.56 2.67 8.40
C HIS A 155 3.31 3.55 8.44
N ILE A 156 3.07 4.38 7.42
CA ILE A 156 1.84 5.19 7.30
C ILE A 156 0.66 4.27 6.97
N LEU A 157 0.83 3.34 6.02
CA LEU A 157 -0.20 2.36 5.70
C LEU A 157 -0.61 1.57 6.95
N MET A 158 0.36 1.08 7.74
CA MET A 158 0.08 0.33 8.97
C MET A 158 -0.67 1.18 10.02
N SER A 159 -0.28 2.45 10.20
CA SER A 159 -0.98 3.36 11.10
C SER A 159 -2.45 3.53 10.71
N LEU A 160 -2.74 3.73 9.42
CA LEU A 160 -4.11 3.89 8.92
C LEU A 160 -4.93 2.59 9.04
N LEU A 161 -4.31 1.42 8.88
CA LEU A 161 -4.98 0.13 9.11
C LEU A 161 -5.35 -0.02 10.60
N LEU A 162 -4.47 0.35 11.51
CA LEU A 162 -4.74 0.35 12.96
C LEU A 162 -5.86 1.34 13.34
N ASP A 163 -5.93 2.51 12.69
CA ASP A 163 -7.01 3.47 12.89
C ASP A 163 -8.37 2.89 12.45
N ILE A 164 -8.41 2.13 11.34
CA ILE A 164 -9.62 1.42 10.90
C ILE A 164 -10.03 0.37 11.95
N GLU A 165 -9.09 -0.43 12.45
CA GLU A 165 -9.38 -1.40 13.50
C GLU A 165 -10.00 -0.75 14.75
N GLN A 166 -9.43 0.37 15.20
CA GLN A 166 -9.95 1.13 16.34
C GLN A 166 -11.34 1.69 16.05
N GLY A 167 -11.56 2.24 14.85
CA GLY A 167 -12.85 2.76 14.41
C GLY A 167 -13.96 1.69 14.39
N LEU A 168 -13.61 0.44 14.09
CA LEU A 168 -14.49 -0.73 14.12
C LEU A 168 -14.56 -1.40 15.51
N LYS A 169 -14.16 -0.68 16.56
CA LYS A 169 -14.24 -1.08 17.98
C LYS A 169 -13.45 -2.35 18.30
N ARG A 170 -12.26 -2.51 17.69
CA ARG A 170 -11.35 -3.57 18.11
C ARG A 170 -10.87 -3.33 19.54
N GLU A 171 -11.19 -4.23 20.47
CA GLU A 171 -10.64 -4.28 21.82
C GLU A 171 -9.64 -5.44 21.93
N ARG A 172 -8.41 -5.15 22.32
CA ARG A 172 -7.37 -6.18 22.59
C ARG A 172 -7.44 -6.58 24.06
N THR A 173 -8.20 -7.63 24.37
CA THR A 173 -8.33 -8.15 25.74
C THR A 173 -7.37 -9.31 26.03
N ILE A 174 -7.10 -10.17 25.06
CA ILE A 174 -6.27 -11.37 25.18
C ILE A 174 -5.32 -11.46 23.97
N HIS A 175 -4.07 -11.90 24.21
CA HIS A 175 -3.12 -12.17 23.13
C HIS A 175 -3.63 -13.34 22.27
N TRP A 176 -3.79 -13.13 20.94
CA TRP A 176 -4.48 -14.04 20.00
C TRP A 176 -5.95 -14.33 20.30
N GLY A 177 -6.60 -13.50 21.12
CA GLY A 177 -8.01 -13.61 21.44
C GLY A 177 -8.94 -13.16 20.32
N PRO A 178 -10.26 -13.22 20.58
CA PRO A 178 -11.29 -12.77 19.65
C PRO A 178 -11.11 -11.30 19.23
N ARG A 179 -11.47 -10.98 17.99
CA ARG A 179 -11.33 -9.63 17.46
C ARG A 179 -12.42 -9.28 16.44
N THR A 180 -12.91 -8.04 16.53
CA THR A 180 -13.87 -7.51 15.58
C THR A 180 -13.28 -7.48 14.16
N ILE A 181 -12.04 -7.00 14.03
CA ILE A 181 -11.27 -7.01 12.79
C ILE A 181 -9.77 -6.99 13.10
N ASP A 182 -8.98 -7.64 12.27
CA ASP A 182 -7.51 -7.67 12.28
C ASP A 182 -7.02 -7.34 10.88
N LEU A 183 -6.14 -6.34 10.75
CA LEU A 183 -5.62 -5.85 9.47
C LEU A 183 -4.09 -5.88 9.52
N ASP A 184 -3.48 -6.80 8.79
CA ASP A 184 -2.04 -6.97 8.74
C ASP A 184 -1.50 -6.69 7.32
N ILE A 185 -0.37 -5.96 7.21
CA ILE A 185 0.37 -5.89 5.94
C ILE A 185 1.18 -7.18 5.83
N LEU A 186 0.82 -8.02 4.85
CA LEU A 186 1.48 -9.30 4.61
C LEU A 186 2.79 -9.13 3.85
N PHE A 187 2.74 -8.37 2.76
CA PHE A 187 3.85 -8.02 1.90
C PHE A 187 3.71 -6.57 1.41
N TYR A 188 4.84 -5.95 1.12
CA TYR A 188 4.92 -4.62 0.50
C TYR A 188 6.08 -4.62 -0.50
N ASP A 189 5.78 -4.67 -1.80
CA ASP A 189 6.76 -4.99 -2.84
C ASP A 189 7.63 -6.20 -2.42
N ASN A 190 8.94 -6.08 -2.59
CA ASN A 190 9.92 -7.05 -2.09
C ASN A 190 10.62 -6.56 -0.81
N LEU A 191 10.01 -5.63 -0.07
CA LEU A 191 10.61 -5.05 1.13
C LEU A 191 10.78 -6.08 2.22
N VAL A 192 11.99 -6.12 2.78
CA VAL A 192 12.33 -6.85 3.99
C VAL A 192 12.76 -5.84 5.04
N THR A 193 12.07 -5.80 6.16
CA THR A 193 12.37 -4.89 7.27
C THR A 193 12.00 -5.49 8.62
N ASP A 194 12.77 -5.17 9.64
CA ASP A 194 12.54 -5.47 11.05
C ASP A 194 12.14 -4.23 11.87
N ASP A 195 11.67 -3.18 11.18
CA ASP A 195 11.17 -1.96 11.84
C ASP A 195 10.07 -2.34 12.85
N PRO A 196 10.20 -1.92 14.13
CA PRO A 196 9.23 -2.28 15.16
C PRO A 196 7.79 -1.84 14.87
N HIS A 197 7.58 -0.85 14.00
CA HIS A 197 6.26 -0.39 13.60
C HIS A 197 5.63 -1.27 12.50
N VAL A 198 6.48 -1.91 11.67
CA VAL A 198 6.02 -2.77 10.57
C VAL A 198 7.08 -3.76 10.15
N ILE A 199 6.96 -5.01 10.59
CA ILE A 199 7.87 -6.10 10.20
C ILE A 199 7.36 -6.70 8.89
N LEU A 200 8.20 -6.76 7.85
CA LEU A 200 7.86 -7.29 6.55
C LEU A 200 8.94 -8.26 6.03
N PRO A 201 8.56 -9.36 5.37
CA PRO A 201 7.20 -9.91 5.30
C PRO A 201 6.61 -10.15 6.68
N HIS A 202 5.27 -10.17 6.77
CA HIS A 202 4.59 -10.43 8.04
C HIS A 202 5.12 -11.74 8.67
N PRO A 203 5.54 -11.74 9.95
CA PRO A 203 6.08 -12.92 10.59
C PRO A 203 5.10 -14.12 10.55
N ARG A 204 5.62 -15.30 10.23
CA ARG A 204 4.85 -16.57 10.20
C ARG A 204 3.74 -16.63 9.14
N ILE A 205 3.77 -15.77 8.14
CA ILE A 205 2.80 -15.85 7.05
C ILE A 205 2.89 -17.20 6.33
N GLN A 206 4.10 -17.71 6.15
CA GLN A 206 4.38 -18.98 5.49
C GLN A 206 3.89 -20.22 6.27
N ASP A 207 3.54 -20.06 7.56
CA ASP A 207 3.09 -21.17 8.41
C ASP A 207 1.55 -21.26 8.47
N ARG A 208 0.86 -20.29 7.87
CA ARG A 208 -0.60 -20.15 7.89
C ARG A 208 -1.19 -20.59 6.54
N SER A 209 -1.65 -21.84 6.45
CA SER A 209 -2.19 -22.40 5.20
C SER A 209 -3.30 -21.54 4.60
N PHE A 210 -4.21 -21.03 5.43
CA PHE A 210 -5.34 -20.20 4.98
C PHE A 210 -4.90 -18.88 4.34
N VAL A 211 -3.82 -18.26 4.84
CA VAL A 211 -3.25 -17.06 4.22
C VAL A 211 -2.62 -17.42 2.89
N MET A 212 -1.88 -18.55 2.84
CA MET A 212 -1.26 -19.02 1.61
C MET A 212 -2.29 -19.41 0.54
N GLU A 213 -3.43 -20.00 0.92
CA GLU A 213 -4.53 -20.30 0.00
C GLU A 213 -5.08 -19.03 -0.64
N SER A 214 -5.38 -18.01 0.17
CA SER A 214 -5.83 -16.71 -0.32
C SER A 214 -4.78 -15.99 -1.17
N MET A 215 -3.49 -16.09 -0.79
CA MET A 215 -2.39 -15.53 -1.60
C MET A 215 -2.22 -16.25 -2.95
N VAL A 216 -2.35 -17.58 -2.98
CA VAL A 216 -2.26 -18.36 -4.22
C VAL A 216 -3.43 -18.05 -5.16
N GLU A 217 -4.62 -17.81 -4.62
CA GLU A 217 -5.78 -17.39 -5.41
C GLU A 217 -5.53 -16.11 -6.21
N ILE A 218 -4.93 -15.10 -5.57
CA ILE A 218 -4.81 -13.76 -6.16
C ILE A 218 -3.42 -13.42 -6.70
N ALA A 219 -2.39 -14.14 -6.26
CA ALA A 219 -0.99 -13.90 -6.66
C ALA A 219 -0.13 -15.18 -6.56
N PRO A 220 -0.45 -16.26 -7.31
CA PRO A 220 0.24 -17.56 -7.19
C PRO A 220 1.74 -17.51 -7.46
N TYR A 221 2.18 -16.57 -8.30
CA TYR A 221 3.57 -16.42 -8.73
C TYR A 221 4.34 -15.32 -7.98
N PHE A 222 3.71 -14.63 -7.01
CA PHE A 222 4.42 -13.69 -6.16
C PHE A 222 5.52 -14.45 -5.40
N VAL A 223 6.75 -13.91 -5.41
CA VAL A 223 7.91 -14.53 -4.78
C VAL A 223 8.08 -13.97 -3.37
N HIS A 224 8.10 -14.84 -2.38
CA HIS A 224 8.37 -14.48 -1.00
C HIS A 224 9.80 -13.93 -0.86
N PRO A 225 9.99 -12.67 -0.45
CA PRO A 225 11.31 -12.01 -0.54
C PRO A 225 12.40 -12.64 0.35
N LEU A 226 12.03 -13.33 1.44
CA LEU A 226 13.00 -14.06 2.29
C LEU A 226 13.23 -15.49 1.85
N LEU A 227 12.17 -16.19 1.41
CA LEU A 227 12.26 -17.62 1.09
C LEU A 227 12.67 -17.86 -0.36
N ASN A 228 12.56 -16.85 -1.21
CA ASN A 228 12.79 -16.94 -2.66
C ASN A 228 12.00 -18.09 -3.33
N LYS A 229 10.77 -18.31 -2.85
CA LYS A 229 9.80 -19.28 -3.35
C LYS A 229 8.52 -18.58 -3.74
N ARG A 230 7.85 -19.08 -4.78
CA ARG A 230 6.52 -18.60 -5.19
C ARG A 230 5.47 -19.03 -4.17
N MET A 231 4.37 -18.25 -4.04
CA MET A 231 3.29 -18.57 -3.10
C MET A 231 2.75 -19.98 -3.30
N ILE A 232 2.58 -20.41 -4.55
CA ILE A 232 2.12 -21.75 -4.88
C ILE A 232 3.07 -22.85 -4.37
N GLU A 233 4.39 -22.66 -4.46
CA GLU A 233 5.39 -23.62 -3.98
C GLU A 233 5.40 -23.71 -2.45
N ILE A 234 5.15 -22.60 -1.75
CA ILE A 234 5.03 -22.58 -0.29
C ILE A 234 3.79 -23.34 0.13
N LEU A 235 2.63 -23.08 -0.50
CA LEU A 235 1.38 -23.79 -0.20
C LEU A 235 1.51 -25.30 -0.44
N GLU A 236 2.12 -25.72 -1.55
CA GLU A 236 2.38 -27.15 -1.83
C GLU A 236 3.26 -27.80 -0.76
N SER A 237 4.25 -27.05 -0.26
CA SER A 237 5.11 -27.53 0.84
C SER A 237 4.33 -27.74 2.14
N LEU A 238 3.35 -26.89 2.46
CA LEU A 238 2.50 -27.02 3.65
C LEU A 238 1.54 -28.21 3.59
N LYS A 239 1.07 -28.58 2.40
CA LYS A 239 0.14 -29.71 2.21
C LYS A 239 0.84 -31.09 2.27
N ASN A 240 2.16 -31.11 2.17
CA ASN A 240 2.95 -32.34 2.18
C ASN A 240 3.57 -32.66 3.56
N VAL A 241 3.24 -31.88 4.59
CA VAL A 241 3.64 -32.10 6.00
C VAL A 241 2.44 -32.62 6.79
#